data_7e0e8670006d094ba342aab5df69029d
#
_entry.id   7e0e8670006d094ba342aab5df69029d
#
_cell.length_a   1.000
_cell.length_b   1.000
_cell.length_c   1.000
_cell.angle_alpha   90.00
_cell.angle_beta   90.00
_cell.angle_gamma   90.00
#
_symmetry.space_group_name_H-M   'P 1'
#
loop_
_entity.id
_entity.type
_entity.pdbx_description
1 polymer ?
#
loop_
_entity_poly.entity_id
_entity_poly.type
_entity_poly.pdbx_seq_one_letter_code
_entity_poly.pdbx_strand_id
1 'polypeptide(L)'
;MLLYSNKAVKVINDDRELHDQLSIALVAQFVSKIKEQYELNKIQIKLFAKSSRYLRAKGWTAQHALDISVEHIDQVEYFRGPSKHHWREGVQVFEFIEYLTDLDMYVKFSVSDQGVEMMAFHEREKLIDSSWLHNERRN
;
A
#
# COMPACT_ATOMS: atom_id res chain seq x y z
N MET A 1 7.10 -14.10 -15.87
CA MET A 1 6.52 -13.96 -15.22
C MET A 1 6.91 -13.53 -14.03
N LEU A 2 7.58 -14.11 -13.45
CA LEU A 2 8.04 -13.71 -12.23
C LEU A 2 8.90 -12.53 -12.24
N LEU A 3 9.51 -12.24 -13.36
CA LEU A 3 10.32 -11.14 -13.41
C LEU A 3 9.67 -9.89 -13.14
N TYR A 4 8.49 -9.74 -13.65
CA TYR A 4 7.76 -8.57 -13.45
C TYR A 4 7.43 -8.37 -12.03
N SER A 5 7.12 -9.40 -11.33
CA SER A 5 6.87 -9.33 -9.92
C SER A 5 8.08 -8.87 -9.18
N ASN A 6 9.21 -9.33 -9.55
CA ASN A 6 10.41 -8.98 -8.84
C ASN A 6 10.77 -7.53 -8.95
N LYS A 7 10.34 -6.87 -10.01
CA LYS A 7 10.66 -5.49 -10.15
C LYS A 7 9.64 -4.58 -9.53
N ALA A 8 8.40 -5.00 -9.52
CA ALA A 8 7.34 -4.15 -9.06
C ALA A 8 6.94 -4.37 -7.62
N VAL A 9 7.00 -5.61 -7.17
CA VAL A 9 6.48 -5.94 -5.85
C VAL A 9 7.38 -6.97 -5.18
N LYS A 10 7.61 -6.79 -3.88
CA LYS A 10 8.33 -7.72 -3.10
C LYS A 10 7.42 -8.22 -2.00
N VAL A 11 7.43 -9.50 -1.73
CA VAL A 11 6.61 -10.08 -0.68
C VAL A 11 7.44 -10.21 0.57
N ILE A 12 6.95 -9.70 1.68
CA ILE A 12 7.66 -9.67 2.93
C ILE A 12 7.56 -10.96 3.70
N ASN A 13 6.43 -11.64 3.57
CA ASN A 13 6.19 -12.83 4.37
C ASN A 13 6.18 -14.08 3.51
N ASP A 14 7.17 -14.93 3.69
CA ASP A 14 7.34 -16.11 2.88
C ASP A 14 6.48 -17.27 3.28
N ASP A 15 5.83 -17.18 4.40
CA ASP A 15 5.06 -18.32 4.91
C ASP A 15 3.83 -18.64 4.11
N ARG A 16 3.47 -17.83 3.17
CA ARG A 16 2.26 -18.04 2.40
C ARG A 16 2.55 -18.06 0.92
N GLU A 17 3.53 -18.80 0.58
CA GLU A 17 4.02 -18.82 -0.77
C GLU A 17 2.97 -19.01 -1.83
N LEU A 18 2.14 -20.02 -1.74
CA LEU A 18 1.12 -20.27 -2.73
C LEU A 18 0.09 -19.18 -2.78
N HIS A 19 -0.32 -18.74 -1.61
CA HIS A 19 -1.26 -17.65 -1.50
C HIS A 19 -0.63 -16.38 -2.07
N ASP A 20 0.66 -16.20 -1.82
CA ASP A 20 1.37 -15.01 -2.25
C ASP A 20 1.52 -14.90 -3.75
N GLN A 21 1.65 -15.99 -4.46
CA GLN A 21 1.76 -15.92 -5.90
C GLN A 21 0.52 -15.31 -6.53
N LEU A 22 -0.65 -15.71 -6.05
CA LEU A 22 -1.88 -15.11 -6.54
C LEU A 22 -1.97 -13.67 -6.11
N SER A 23 -1.60 -13.39 -4.88
CA SER A 23 -1.63 -12.04 -4.36
C SER A 23 -0.67 -11.11 -5.11
N ILE A 24 0.50 -11.61 -5.45
CA ILE A 24 1.46 -10.81 -6.20
C ILE A 24 0.88 -10.41 -7.55
N ALA A 25 0.22 -11.33 -8.22
CA ALA A 25 -0.40 -11.01 -9.51
C ALA A 25 -1.48 -9.95 -9.35
N LEU A 26 -2.29 -10.07 -8.30
CA LEU A 26 -3.34 -9.11 -8.05
C LEU A 26 -2.78 -7.76 -7.67
N VAL A 27 -1.72 -7.76 -6.86
CA VAL A 27 -1.09 -6.52 -6.44
C VAL A 27 -0.46 -5.81 -7.63
N ALA A 28 0.13 -6.56 -8.53
CA ALA A 28 0.72 -5.96 -9.72
C ALA A 28 -0.33 -5.28 -10.59
N GLN A 29 -1.49 -5.90 -10.71
CA GLN A 29 -2.59 -5.26 -11.43
C GLN A 29 -3.06 -4.02 -10.69
N PHE A 30 -3.08 -4.08 -9.38
CA PHE A 30 -3.51 -2.96 -8.57
C PHE A 30 -2.54 -1.79 -8.71
N VAL A 31 -1.24 -2.07 -8.70
CA VAL A 31 -0.23 -1.03 -8.89
C VAL A 31 -0.40 -0.35 -10.25
N SER A 32 -0.64 -1.14 -11.28
CA SER A 32 -0.91 -0.59 -12.61
C SER A 32 -2.12 0.32 -12.59
N LYS A 33 -3.15 -0.09 -11.88
CA LYS A 33 -4.36 0.71 -11.80
C LYS A 33 -4.11 2.02 -11.04
N ILE A 34 -3.32 1.97 -9.99
CA ILE A 34 -2.98 3.17 -9.25
C ILE A 34 -2.27 4.16 -10.18
N LYS A 35 -1.29 3.68 -10.92
CA LYS A 35 -0.54 4.54 -11.82
C LYS A 35 -1.43 5.14 -12.89
N GLU A 36 -2.29 4.34 -13.45
CA GLU A 36 -3.21 4.80 -14.47
C GLU A 36 -4.16 5.87 -13.93
N GLN A 37 -4.73 5.61 -12.77
CA GLN A 37 -5.66 6.55 -12.17
C GLN A 37 -4.95 7.83 -11.73
N TYR A 38 -3.71 7.71 -11.34
CA TYR A 38 -2.93 8.89 -10.98
C TYR A 38 -2.71 9.78 -12.20
N GLU A 39 -2.34 9.16 -13.33
CA GLU A 39 -2.13 9.93 -14.55
C GLU A 39 -3.40 10.62 -15.02
N LEU A 40 -4.53 10.01 -14.74
CA LEU A 40 -5.81 10.61 -15.09
C LEU A 40 -6.32 11.57 -14.03
N ASN A 41 -5.52 11.76 -12.96
CA ASN A 41 -5.85 12.67 -11.87
C ASN A 41 -7.17 12.27 -11.19
N LYS A 42 -7.36 10.98 -11.01
CA LYS A 42 -8.61 10.45 -10.48
C LYS A 42 -8.51 9.78 -9.12
N ILE A 43 -7.34 9.76 -8.51
CA ILE A 43 -7.22 9.15 -7.19
C ILE A 43 -7.77 10.10 -6.15
N GLN A 44 -8.65 9.59 -5.31
CA GLN A 44 -9.18 10.37 -4.21
C GLN A 44 -8.29 10.15 -2.98
N ILE A 45 -8.11 11.19 -2.20
CA ILE A 45 -7.29 11.10 -1.01
C ILE A 45 -8.22 11.22 0.19
N LYS A 46 -8.41 10.09 0.88
CA LYS A 46 -9.29 10.04 2.04
C LYS A 46 -8.53 9.41 3.20
N LEU A 47 -7.63 10.18 3.76
CA LEU A 47 -6.71 9.68 4.77
C LEU A 47 -7.38 9.55 6.13
N PHE A 48 -7.02 8.48 6.83
CA PHE A 48 -7.43 8.32 8.21
C PHE A 48 -6.75 9.42 9.04
N ALA A 49 -7.33 9.68 10.20
CA ALA A 49 -6.87 10.76 11.07
C ALA A 49 -5.39 10.67 11.43
N LYS A 50 -4.91 9.46 11.64
CA LYS A 50 -3.50 9.25 11.98
C LYS A 50 -2.58 9.79 10.90
N SER A 51 -2.90 9.48 9.64
CA SER A 51 -2.10 9.95 8.52
C SER A 51 -2.21 11.45 8.35
N SER A 52 -3.41 12.00 8.52
CA SER A 52 -3.60 13.44 8.40
C SER A 52 -2.77 14.17 9.45
N ARG A 53 -2.75 13.64 10.67
CA ARG A 53 -1.96 14.26 11.73
C ARG A 53 -0.46 14.17 11.42
N TYR A 54 -0.03 13.02 10.89
CA TYR A 54 1.37 12.83 10.55
C TYR A 54 1.80 13.84 9.49
N LEU A 55 1.01 14.00 8.44
CA LEU A 55 1.35 14.92 7.37
C LEU A 55 1.39 16.36 7.88
N ARG A 56 0.44 16.71 8.72
CA ARG A 56 0.39 18.05 9.28
C ARG A 56 1.63 18.33 10.10
N ALA A 57 2.07 17.37 10.88
CA ALA A 57 3.28 17.52 11.68
C ALA A 57 4.52 17.69 10.83
N LYS A 58 4.53 17.09 9.65
CA LYS A 58 5.66 17.19 8.74
C LYS A 58 5.57 18.41 7.81
N GLY A 59 4.45 19.08 7.80
CA GLY A 59 4.26 20.19 6.88
C GLY A 59 4.02 19.73 5.45
N TRP A 60 3.53 18.51 5.25
CA TRP A 60 3.28 17.97 3.93
C TRP A 60 1.81 18.03 3.60
N THR A 61 1.48 18.29 2.34
CA THR A 61 0.09 18.23 1.91
C THR A 61 -0.27 16.80 1.57
N ALA A 62 -1.56 16.52 1.54
CA ALA A 62 -2.01 15.20 1.14
C ALA A 62 -1.64 14.91 -0.32
N GLN A 63 -1.70 15.92 -1.18
CA GLN A 63 -1.32 15.74 -2.57
C GLN A 63 0.16 15.38 -2.69
N HIS A 64 1.01 16.02 -1.89
CA HIS A 64 2.43 15.72 -1.88
C HIS A 64 2.66 14.25 -1.48
N ALA A 65 1.92 13.78 -0.49
CA ALA A 65 2.02 12.39 -0.05
C ALA A 65 1.62 11.44 -1.18
N LEU A 66 0.56 11.76 -1.90
CA LEU A 66 0.15 10.93 -3.02
C LEU A 66 1.21 10.92 -4.11
N ASP A 67 1.76 12.08 -4.42
CA ASP A 67 2.79 12.19 -5.46
C ASP A 67 4.01 11.35 -5.11
N ILE A 68 4.46 11.42 -3.88
CA ILE A 68 5.60 10.63 -3.42
C ILE A 68 5.27 9.16 -3.48
N SER A 69 4.08 8.79 -3.03
CA SER A 69 3.69 7.41 -2.99
C SER A 69 3.69 6.79 -4.40
N VAL A 70 3.12 7.48 -5.36
CA VAL A 70 3.06 6.95 -6.71
C VAL A 70 4.45 6.94 -7.36
N GLU A 71 5.26 7.92 -7.04
CA GLU A 71 6.61 7.97 -7.57
C GLU A 71 7.42 6.74 -7.17
N HIS A 72 7.20 6.24 -5.98
CA HIS A 72 7.95 5.11 -5.44
C HIS A 72 7.20 3.78 -5.48
N ILE A 73 6.04 3.77 -6.12
CA ILE A 73 5.18 2.59 -6.04
C ILE A 73 5.80 1.34 -6.64
N ASP A 74 6.77 1.48 -7.53
CA ASP A 74 7.43 0.33 -8.11
C ASP A 74 8.48 -0.28 -7.18
N GLN A 75 8.74 0.36 -6.05
CA GLN A 75 9.77 -0.09 -5.12
C GLN A 75 9.19 -0.45 -3.77
N VAL A 76 7.89 -0.72 -3.72
CA VAL A 76 7.26 -1.04 -2.45
C VAL A 76 7.46 -2.50 -2.08
N GLU A 77 7.30 -2.78 -0.81
CA GLU A 77 7.21 -4.12 -0.32
C GLU A 77 5.75 -4.38 0.00
N TYR A 78 5.20 -5.42 -0.60
CA TYR A 78 3.82 -5.80 -0.34
C TYR A 78 3.70 -6.28 1.11
N PHE A 79 2.87 -5.61 1.86
CA PHE A 79 2.71 -5.89 3.26
C PHE A 79 1.50 -6.78 3.52
N ARG A 80 0.34 -6.43 3.00
CA ARG A 80 -0.87 -7.18 3.25
C ARG A 80 -1.94 -6.82 2.24
N GLY A 81 -2.82 -7.78 1.94
CA GLY A 81 -3.94 -7.59 1.04
C GLY A 81 -3.85 -8.54 -0.12
N PRO A 82 -4.84 -8.58 -0.98
CA PRO A 82 -6.03 -7.75 -0.92
C PRO A 82 -6.90 -8.17 0.24
N SER A 83 -7.43 -7.18 0.96
CA SER A 83 -8.29 -7.43 2.11
C SER A 83 -9.60 -6.73 1.89
N LYS A 84 -10.66 -7.26 2.48
CA LYS A 84 -11.94 -6.59 2.40
C LYS A 84 -11.92 -5.35 3.26
N HIS A 85 -12.54 -4.30 2.74
CA HIS A 85 -12.73 -3.12 3.56
C HIS A 85 -13.81 -3.44 4.59
N HIS A 86 -13.60 -3.08 5.84
CA HIS A 86 -14.53 -3.44 6.91
C HIS A 86 -15.93 -2.89 6.73
N TRP A 87 -16.04 -1.68 6.21
CA TRP A 87 -17.30 -0.99 6.15
C TRP A 87 -17.89 -0.86 4.75
N ARG A 88 -17.16 -1.26 3.75
CA ARG A 88 -17.59 -1.02 2.37
C ARG A 88 -17.46 -2.28 1.53
N GLU A 89 -18.58 -2.80 1.11
CA GLU A 89 -18.63 -3.97 0.30
C GLU A 89 -18.04 -3.68 -1.07
N GLY A 90 -17.39 -4.64 -1.68
CA GLY A 90 -16.83 -4.47 -3.01
C GLY A 90 -15.56 -3.65 -3.08
N VAL A 91 -15.00 -3.31 -1.93
CA VAL A 91 -13.77 -2.53 -1.89
C VAL A 91 -12.65 -3.43 -1.36
N GLN A 92 -11.54 -3.47 -2.08
CA GLN A 92 -10.37 -4.22 -1.64
C GLN A 92 -9.29 -3.26 -1.20
N VAL A 93 -8.53 -3.67 -0.20
CA VAL A 93 -7.51 -2.83 0.40
C VAL A 93 -6.15 -3.48 0.27
N PHE A 94 -5.15 -2.70 -0.11
CA PHE A 94 -3.78 -3.16 -0.24
C PHE A 94 -2.88 -2.28 0.64
N GLU A 95 -1.93 -2.91 1.30
CA GLU A 95 -1.02 -2.21 2.21
C GLU A 95 0.41 -2.49 1.79
N PHE A 96 1.22 -1.45 1.76
CA PHE A 96 2.61 -1.51 1.30
C PHE A 96 3.54 -0.81 2.26
N ILE A 97 4.82 -1.19 2.22
CA ILE A 97 5.86 -0.41 2.87
C ILE A 97 6.68 0.22 1.75
N GLU A 98 6.77 1.53 1.77
CA GLU A 98 7.60 2.26 0.80
C GLU A 98 8.85 2.76 1.50
N TYR A 99 9.99 2.45 0.91
CA TYR A 99 11.26 2.82 1.51
C TYR A 99 11.76 4.10 0.85
N LEU A 100 11.67 5.19 1.57
CA LEU A 100 12.21 6.46 1.12
C LEU A 100 13.62 6.58 1.67
N THR A 101 14.33 7.63 1.35
CA THR A 101 15.73 7.76 1.71
C THR A 101 15.98 7.56 3.21
N ASP A 102 15.20 8.20 4.03
CA ASP A 102 15.39 8.12 5.47
C ASP A 102 14.20 7.57 6.23
N LEU A 103 13.15 7.20 5.54
CA LEU A 103 11.91 6.84 6.20
C LEU A 103 11.28 5.63 5.54
N ASP A 104 10.71 4.76 6.35
CA ASP A 104 9.90 3.67 5.86
C ASP A 104 8.46 4.08 6.04
N MET A 105 7.70 4.10 4.98
CA MET A 105 6.34 4.61 5.01
C MET A 105 5.34 3.49 4.88
N TYR A 106 4.33 3.55 5.72
CA TYR A 106 3.19 2.64 5.61
C TYR A 106 2.17 3.32 4.71
N VAL A 107 1.76 2.63 3.66
CA VAL A 107 0.86 3.18 2.66
C VAL A 107 -0.30 2.24 2.46
N LYS A 108 -1.50 2.78 2.37
CA LYS A 108 -2.69 1.98 2.19
C LYS A 108 -3.56 2.59 1.12
N PHE A 109 -3.93 1.75 0.15
CA PHE A 109 -4.83 2.16 -0.91
C PHE A 109 -6.04 1.25 -0.94
N SER A 110 -7.15 1.73 -1.45
CA SER A 110 -8.29 0.88 -1.73
C SER A 110 -8.65 0.97 -3.19
N VAL A 111 -9.26 -0.07 -3.71
CA VAL A 111 -9.74 -0.09 -5.09
C VAL A 111 -11.14 -0.68 -5.11
N SER A 112 -11.97 -0.11 -5.93
CA SER A 112 -13.33 -0.60 -6.13
C SER A 112 -13.75 -0.21 -7.55
N ASP A 113 -14.98 -0.50 -7.89
CA ASP A 113 -15.53 -0.08 -9.17
C ASP A 113 -15.56 1.43 -9.30
N GLN A 114 -15.54 2.13 -8.17
CA GLN A 114 -15.60 3.58 -8.19
C GLN A 114 -14.23 4.22 -8.24
N GLY A 115 -13.19 3.45 -8.23
CA GLY A 115 -11.85 3.99 -8.40
C GLY A 115 -10.90 3.65 -7.28
N VAL A 116 -9.88 4.47 -7.14
CA VAL A 116 -8.79 4.25 -6.21
C VAL A 116 -8.75 5.37 -5.18
N GLU A 117 -8.52 5.01 -3.92
CA GLU A 117 -8.40 5.98 -2.85
C GLU A 117 -7.12 5.72 -2.07
N MET A 118 -6.40 6.77 -1.71
CA MET A 118 -5.28 6.63 -0.78
C MET A 118 -5.85 6.83 0.62
N MET A 119 -5.68 5.84 1.48
CA MET A 119 -6.28 5.82 2.79
C MET A 119 -5.30 6.09 3.92
N ALA A 120 -4.02 5.79 3.72
CA ALA A 120 -3.02 6.01 4.76
C ALA A 120 -1.68 6.29 4.14
N PHE A 121 -0.93 7.17 4.79
CA PHE A 121 0.43 7.46 4.42
C PHE A 121 1.09 8.07 5.66
N HIS A 122 1.85 7.27 6.38
CA HIS A 122 2.55 7.76 7.56
C HIS A 122 3.74 6.85 7.83
N GLU A 123 4.61 7.29 8.67
CA GLU A 123 5.80 6.54 8.99
C GLU A 123 5.42 5.21 9.60
N ARG A 124 6.14 4.17 9.22
CA ARG A 124 5.91 2.84 9.71
C ARG A 124 6.14 2.79 11.22
N GLU A 125 5.23 2.14 11.91
CA GLU A 125 5.36 1.98 13.36
C GLU A 125 6.05 0.65 13.62
N LYS A 126 7.27 0.70 14.04
CA LYS A 126 8.08 -0.50 14.16
C LYS A 126 7.46 -1.61 14.96
N LEU A 127 6.95 -1.28 16.10
CA LEU A 127 6.39 -2.32 16.96
C LEU A 127 5.20 -3.00 16.35
N ILE A 128 4.30 -2.23 15.80
CA ILE A 128 3.09 -2.78 15.21
C ILE A 128 3.41 -3.65 14.02
N ASP A 129 4.32 -3.17 13.17
CA ASP A 129 4.67 -3.93 11.99
C ASP A 129 5.38 -5.21 12.35
N SER A 130 6.29 -5.14 13.28
CA SER A 130 7.02 -6.32 13.71
C SER A 130 6.07 -7.33 14.33
N SER A 131 5.15 -6.84 15.13
CA SER A 131 4.19 -7.70 15.77
C SER A 131 3.35 -8.40 14.74
N TRP A 132 2.91 -7.70 13.73
CA TRP A 132 2.10 -8.29 12.69
C TRP A 132 2.86 -9.38 11.94
N LEU A 133 4.09 -9.11 11.60
CA LEU A 133 4.91 -10.09 10.90
C LEU A 133 5.12 -11.35 11.73
N HIS A 134 5.36 -11.18 13.01
CA HIS A 134 5.54 -12.31 13.89
C HIS A 134 4.26 -13.13 13.98
N ASN A 135 3.13 -12.48 14.11
CA ASN A 135 1.88 -13.20 14.20
C ASN A 135 1.58 -13.96 12.93
N GLU A 136 1.86 -13.38 11.80
CA GLU A 136 1.65 -14.05 10.54
C GLU A 136 2.51 -15.29 10.44
N ARG A 137 3.73 -15.21 10.89
CA ARG A 137 4.60 -16.35 10.80
C ARG A 137 4.24 -17.45 11.75
N ARG A 138 3.78 -17.10 12.91
CA ARG A 138 3.46 -18.12 13.90
C ARG A 138 2.15 -18.78 13.63
N ASN A 139 1.30 -18.14 12.96
CA ASN A 139 0.02 -18.72 12.63
C ASN A 139 0.05 -19.39 11.30
#